data_ba53cc563d7a3917231c2822d24e1155
#
_entry.id   ba53cc563d7a3917231c2822d24e1155
#
_cell.length_a   1.000
_cell.length_b   1.000
_cell.length_c   1.000
_cell.angle_alpha   90.00
_cell.angle_beta   90.00
_cell.angle_gamma   90.00
#
_symmetry.space_group_name_H-M   'P 1'
#
loop_
_entity.id
_entity.type
_entity.pdbx_description
1 polymer ?
#
loop_
_entity_poly.entity_id
_entity_poly.type
_entity_poly.pdbx_seq_one_letter_code
_entity_poly.pdbx_strand_id
1 'polypeptide(L)'
;MPGGQNAVFFDFDGTLYYGTAQLNAWCFAGALEAMGLPPPTEEMIHQSVGLTFPQIARLMTGREDAASLGRFEEETFLAVPRYIDRFVRPQPEVKDMLAALSGEAALAVCSNASPRYLYPMLDALELTGYFAEIWAHHEGITKAEAISVLAARLAACRIVFVGDRLEDVSAARQAGVKVVGMRNAAYPWETDGADAVATDPAGMLKAIRALLTQAKE
;
A
#
# COMPACT_ATOMS: atom_id res chain seq x y z
N MET A 1 26.44 18.43 -11.45
CA MET A 1 25.85 17.18 -10.97
C MET A 1 24.81 16.75 -12.00
N PRO A 2 24.84 15.54 -12.59
CA PRO A 2 23.73 15.08 -13.41
C PRO A 2 22.50 15.07 -12.48
N GLY A 3 21.44 15.73 -12.91
CA GLY A 3 20.21 15.82 -12.13
C GLY A 3 19.68 14.42 -11.83
N GLY A 4 19.47 14.08 -10.55
CA GLY A 4 18.84 12.83 -10.17
C GLY A 4 17.45 12.73 -10.80
N GLN A 5 16.95 11.51 -10.98
CA GLN A 5 15.66 11.29 -11.62
C GLN A 5 14.48 11.60 -10.68
N ASN A 6 13.34 11.91 -11.25
CA ASN A 6 12.09 11.95 -10.50
C ASN A 6 11.69 10.52 -10.08
N ALA A 7 11.02 10.39 -8.94
CA ALA A 7 10.44 9.12 -8.53
C ALA A 7 9.03 9.31 -7.92
N VAL A 8 8.19 8.30 -8.08
CA VAL A 8 6.88 8.22 -7.45
C VAL A 8 6.78 6.91 -6.70
N PHE A 9 6.51 6.99 -5.41
CA PHE A 9 6.33 5.83 -4.55
C PHE A 9 4.87 5.72 -4.16
N PHE A 10 4.33 4.54 -4.29
CA PHE A 10 2.93 4.25 -4.00
C PHE A 10 2.81 3.31 -2.81
N ASP A 11 1.91 3.61 -1.88
CA ASP A 11 1.32 2.56 -1.08
C ASP A 11 0.47 1.64 -1.97
N PHE A 12 0.09 0.48 -1.47
CA PHE A 12 -0.66 -0.51 -2.24
C PHE A 12 -2.15 -0.54 -1.87
N ASP A 13 -2.44 -0.88 -0.62
CA ASP A 13 -3.79 -1.09 -0.13
C ASP A 13 -4.54 0.25 0.06
N GLY A 14 -5.67 0.42 -0.62
CA GLY A 14 -6.41 1.69 -0.61
C GLY A 14 -5.86 2.74 -1.59
N THR A 15 -4.70 2.49 -2.21
CA THR A 15 -4.04 3.42 -3.15
C THR A 15 -4.01 2.87 -4.58
N LEU A 16 -3.38 1.70 -4.79
CA LEU A 16 -3.34 1.01 -6.08
C LEU A 16 -4.39 -0.10 -6.18
N TYR A 17 -4.87 -0.61 -5.05
CA TYR A 17 -5.90 -1.64 -4.97
C TYR A 17 -6.99 -1.24 -3.97
N TYR A 18 -8.25 -1.20 -4.43
CA TYR A 18 -9.38 -0.72 -3.62
C TYR A 18 -10.25 -1.86 -3.03
N GLY A 19 -9.90 -3.11 -3.30
CA GLY A 19 -10.64 -4.28 -2.82
C GLY A 19 -10.14 -4.89 -1.52
N THR A 20 -9.21 -4.26 -0.81
CA THR A 20 -8.51 -4.82 0.35
C THR A 20 -9.46 -5.19 1.49
N ALA A 21 -10.44 -4.37 1.80
CA ALA A 21 -11.41 -4.67 2.85
C ALA A 21 -12.22 -5.95 2.55
N GLN A 22 -12.62 -6.17 1.29
CA GLN A 22 -13.32 -7.38 0.87
C GLN A 22 -12.40 -8.60 0.94
N LEU A 23 -11.13 -8.47 0.51
CA LEU A 23 -10.13 -9.53 0.60
C LEU A 23 -9.91 -9.92 2.06
N ASN A 24 -9.67 -8.92 2.92
CA ASN A 24 -9.45 -9.14 4.35
C ASN A 24 -10.66 -9.85 4.98
N ALA A 25 -11.89 -9.37 4.72
CA ALA A 25 -13.10 -10.00 5.24
C ALA A 25 -13.17 -11.49 4.88
N TRP A 26 -12.89 -11.81 3.61
CA TRP A 26 -12.99 -13.18 3.11
C TRP A 26 -11.87 -14.09 3.65
N CYS A 27 -10.61 -13.65 3.62
CA CYS A 27 -9.47 -14.44 4.06
C CYS A 27 -9.44 -14.59 5.59
N PHE A 28 -9.74 -13.52 6.33
CA PHE A 28 -9.69 -13.57 7.79
C PHE A 28 -10.84 -14.37 8.39
N ALA A 29 -12.04 -14.33 7.78
CA ALA A 29 -13.15 -15.18 8.22
C ALA A 29 -12.78 -16.65 8.13
N GLY A 30 -12.18 -17.10 7.02
CA GLY A 30 -11.73 -18.48 6.86
C GLY A 30 -10.63 -18.87 7.85
N ALA A 31 -9.66 -17.98 8.10
CA ALA A 31 -8.60 -18.22 9.06
C ALA A 31 -9.13 -18.33 10.50
N LEU A 32 -10.02 -17.44 10.90
CA LEU A 32 -10.64 -17.47 12.23
C LEU A 32 -11.52 -18.69 12.43
N GLU A 33 -12.30 -19.09 11.41
CA GLU A 33 -13.08 -20.33 11.44
C GLU A 33 -12.19 -21.57 11.65
N ALA A 34 -11.06 -21.67 10.94
CA ALA A 34 -10.08 -22.75 11.11
C ALA A 34 -9.47 -22.78 12.51
N MET A 35 -9.44 -21.64 13.20
CA MET A 35 -8.96 -21.50 14.57
C MET A 35 -10.06 -21.68 15.63
N GLY A 36 -11.32 -21.88 15.23
CA GLY A 36 -12.47 -21.96 16.13
C GLY A 36 -12.81 -20.60 16.80
N LEU A 37 -12.48 -19.49 16.13
CA LEU A 37 -12.76 -18.12 16.60
C LEU A 37 -13.96 -17.53 15.83
N PRO A 38 -14.65 -16.54 16.39
CA PRO A 38 -15.75 -15.87 15.70
C PRO A 38 -15.24 -15.15 14.44
N PRO A 39 -16.10 -14.94 13.41
CA PRO A 39 -15.73 -14.17 12.25
C PRO A 39 -15.38 -12.71 12.63
N PRO A 40 -14.58 -12.01 11.81
CA PRO A 40 -14.22 -10.63 12.09
C PRO A 40 -15.43 -9.71 11.96
N THR A 41 -15.49 -8.67 12.76
CA THR A 41 -16.49 -7.61 12.59
C THR A 41 -16.11 -6.69 11.42
N GLU A 42 -17.08 -5.96 10.88
CA GLU A 42 -16.83 -4.95 9.85
C GLU A 42 -15.82 -3.90 10.33
N GLU A 43 -15.94 -3.46 11.57
CA GLU A 43 -14.99 -2.51 12.21
C GLU A 43 -13.56 -3.06 12.23
N MET A 44 -13.36 -4.33 12.62
CA MET A 44 -12.03 -4.97 12.61
C MET A 44 -11.45 -5.03 11.19
N ILE A 45 -12.28 -5.33 10.19
CA ILE A 45 -11.85 -5.34 8.79
C ILE A 45 -11.39 -3.96 8.35
N HIS A 46 -12.15 -2.92 8.63
CA HIS A 46 -11.78 -1.55 8.30
C HIS A 46 -10.47 -1.12 8.98
N GLN A 47 -10.32 -1.44 10.25
CA GLN A 47 -9.11 -1.14 11.01
C GLN A 47 -7.88 -1.90 10.50
N SER A 48 -8.05 -3.05 9.86
CA SER A 48 -6.94 -3.88 9.38
C SER A 48 -6.23 -3.33 8.14
N VAL A 49 -6.90 -2.48 7.36
CA VAL A 49 -6.33 -1.92 6.13
C VAL A 49 -5.15 -1.01 6.46
N GLY A 50 -4.01 -1.24 5.80
CA GLY A 50 -2.77 -0.47 6.01
C GLY A 50 -1.92 -0.89 7.22
N LEU A 51 -2.40 -1.81 8.08
CA LEU A 51 -1.62 -2.37 9.17
C LEU A 51 -0.58 -3.40 8.67
N THR A 52 0.47 -3.61 9.48
CA THR A 52 1.38 -4.75 9.29
C THR A 52 0.69 -6.05 9.68
N PHE A 53 1.10 -7.18 9.09
CA PHE A 53 0.43 -8.46 9.37
C PHE A 53 0.45 -8.86 10.86
N PRO A 54 1.53 -8.67 11.63
CA PRO A 54 1.51 -8.92 13.07
C PRO A 54 0.47 -8.08 13.84
N GLN A 55 0.22 -6.83 13.41
CA GLN A 55 -0.83 -5.98 14.00
C GLN A 55 -2.22 -6.52 13.65
N ILE A 56 -2.42 -6.92 12.39
CA ILE A 56 -3.67 -7.55 11.92
C ILE A 56 -3.95 -8.83 12.72
N ALA A 57 -2.97 -9.70 12.89
CA ALA A 57 -3.14 -10.96 13.60
C ALA A 57 -3.58 -10.74 15.06
N ARG A 58 -2.99 -9.76 15.76
CA ARG A 58 -3.42 -9.38 17.11
C ARG A 58 -4.85 -8.85 17.12
N LEU A 59 -5.16 -7.95 16.21
CA LEU A 59 -6.51 -7.37 16.07
C LEU A 59 -7.56 -8.45 15.85
N MET A 60 -7.31 -9.39 14.94
CA MET A 60 -8.27 -10.43 14.55
C MET A 60 -8.44 -11.51 15.61
N THR A 61 -7.34 -11.95 16.22
CA THR A 61 -7.38 -13.07 17.17
C THR A 61 -7.60 -12.66 18.61
N GLY A 62 -7.32 -11.41 18.98
CA GLY A 62 -7.26 -10.94 20.37
C GLY A 62 -6.16 -11.63 21.19
N ARG A 63 -5.14 -12.22 20.55
CA ARG A 63 -4.06 -13.00 21.17
C ARG A 63 -2.72 -12.35 20.93
N GLU A 64 -1.76 -12.65 21.85
CA GLU A 64 -0.39 -12.13 21.78
C GLU A 64 0.66 -13.24 21.61
N ASP A 65 0.28 -14.50 21.80
CA ASP A 65 1.21 -15.62 21.72
C ASP A 65 1.60 -15.93 20.27
N ALA A 66 2.89 -16.19 20.05
CA ALA A 66 3.45 -16.40 18.71
C ALA A 66 2.79 -17.57 17.95
N ALA A 67 2.36 -18.62 18.66
CA ALA A 67 1.75 -19.79 18.04
C ALA A 67 0.38 -19.45 17.43
N SER A 68 -0.46 -18.69 18.15
CA SER A 68 -1.75 -18.23 17.67
C SER A 68 -1.62 -17.23 16.51
N LEU A 69 -0.69 -16.28 16.62
CA LEU A 69 -0.43 -15.30 15.57
C LEU A 69 0.09 -15.98 14.30
N GLY A 70 1.04 -16.88 14.42
CA GLY A 70 1.58 -17.64 13.29
C GLY A 70 0.54 -18.56 12.64
N ARG A 71 -0.35 -19.18 13.43
CA ARG A 71 -1.44 -19.99 12.88
C ARG A 71 -2.41 -19.13 12.08
N PHE A 72 -2.81 -17.96 12.59
CA PHE A 72 -3.68 -17.04 11.84
C PHE A 72 -3.02 -16.58 10.54
N GLU A 73 -1.73 -16.31 10.56
CA GLU A 73 -0.96 -15.95 9.37
C GLU A 73 -1.01 -17.06 8.31
N GLU A 74 -0.66 -18.30 8.68
CA GLU A 74 -0.66 -19.42 7.75
C GLU A 74 -2.05 -19.67 7.16
N GLU A 75 -3.10 -19.72 7.96
CA GLU A 75 -4.47 -19.94 7.48
C GLU A 75 -4.92 -18.81 6.53
N THR A 76 -4.56 -17.56 6.85
CA THR A 76 -4.85 -16.41 5.98
C THR A 76 -4.17 -16.56 4.62
N PHE A 77 -2.86 -16.85 4.61
CA PHE A 77 -2.12 -16.94 3.35
C PHE A 77 -2.47 -18.18 2.52
N LEU A 78 -3.01 -19.24 3.11
CA LEU A 78 -3.61 -20.36 2.38
C LEU A 78 -4.87 -19.95 1.60
N ALA A 79 -5.58 -18.94 2.06
CA ALA A 79 -6.81 -18.44 1.42
C ALA A 79 -6.54 -17.41 0.30
N VAL A 80 -5.45 -16.63 0.39
CA VAL A 80 -5.14 -15.53 -0.56
C VAL A 80 -5.14 -15.96 -2.03
N PRO A 81 -4.49 -17.05 -2.47
CA PRO A 81 -4.49 -17.44 -3.88
C PRO A 81 -5.90 -17.69 -4.43
N ARG A 82 -6.77 -18.32 -3.62
CA ARG A 82 -8.17 -18.60 -4.01
C ARG A 82 -8.99 -17.32 -4.16
N TYR A 83 -8.72 -16.34 -3.30
CA TYR A 83 -9.34 -15.03 -3.41
C TYR A 83 -8.90 -14.33 -4.69
N ILE A 84 -7.59 -14.33 -4.96
CA ILE A 84 -7.02 -13.74 -6.18
C ILE A 84 -7.68 -14.30 -7.41
N ASP A 85 -7.69 -15.62 -7.59
CA ASP A 85 -8.28 -16.29 -8.76
C ASP A 85 -9.74 -15.90 -8.97
N ARG A 86 -10.49 -15.77 -7.88
CA ARG A 86 -11.94 -15.54 -7.94
C ARG A 86 -12.31 -14.08 -8.15
N PHE A 87 -11.61 -13.13 -7.50
CA PHE A 87 -12.09 -11.76 -7.35
C PHE A 87 -11.14 -10.70 -7.90
N VAL A 88 -9.83 -10.97 -7.95
CA VAL A 88 -8.87 -9.94 -8.39
C VAL A 88 -8.86 -9.86 -9.92
N ARG A 89 -8.98 -8.65 -10.42
CA ARG A 89 -8.88 -8.35 -11.86
C ARG A 89 -8.06 -7.09 -12.04
N PRO A 90 -7.29 -6.99 -13.15
CA PRO A 90 -6.59 -5.76 -13.52
C PRO A 90 -7.54 -4.55 -13.53
N GLN A 91 -7.00 -3.41 -13.11
CA GLN A 91 -7.72 -2.14 -13.05
C GLN A 91 -7.16 -1.23 -14.15
N PRO A 92 -7.88 -1.06 -15.28
CA PRO A 92 -7.38 -0.31 -16.44
C PRO A 92 -6.92 1.10 -16.10
N GLU A 93 -7.67 1.81 -15.27
CA GLU A 93 -7.39 3.21 -14.91
C GLU A 93 -6.09 3.35 -14.12
N VAL A 94 -5.79 2.38 -13.25
CA VAL A 94 -4.52 2.32 -12.50
C VAL A 94 -3.37 2.01 -13.45
N LYS A 95 -3.55 1.05 -14.37
CA LYS A 95 -2.54 0.70 -15.38
C LYS A 95 -2.23 1.88 -16.30
N ASP A 96 -3.25 2.58 -16.77
CA ASP A 96 -3.09 3.77 -17.64
C ASP A 96 -2.33 4.88 -16.93
N MET A 97 -2.64 5.13 -15.64
CA MET A 97 -1.91 6.09 -14.82
C MET A 97 -0.43 5.69 -14.68
N LEU A 98 -0.14 4.44 -14.32
CA LEU A 98 1.23 3.95 -14.17
C LEU A 98 2.00 3.98 -15.49
N ALA A 99 1.37 3.59 -16.59
CA ALA A 99 1.96 3.68 -17.93
C ALA A 99 2.33 5.12 -18.30
N ALA A 100 1.47 6.09 -18.02
CA ALA A 100 1.74 7.49 -18.25
C ALA A 100 2.90 8.02 -17.40
N LEU A 101 3.02 7.57 -16.14
CA LEU A 101 4.09 8.02 -15.23
C LEU A 101 5.43 7.34 -15.50
N SER A 102 5.46 6.11 -16.00
CA SER A 102 6.70 5.35 -16.20
C SER A 102 7.67 5.99 -17.18
N GLY A 103 7.19 6.86 -18.09
CA GLY A 103 8.02 7.68 -18.95
C GLY A 103 8.56 8.97 -18.33
N GLU A 104 8.07 9.36 -17.15
CA GLU A 104 8.34 10.65 -16.50
C GLU A 104 9.13 10.50 -15.19
N ALA A 105 9.02 9.35 -14.52
CA ALA A 105 9.62 9.08 -13.23
C ALA A 105 9.88 7.59 -13.02
N ALA A 106 10.83 7.24 -12.14
CA ALA A 106 10.96 5.88 -11.65
C ALA A 106 9.81 5.59 -10.65
N LEU A 107 9.14 4.45 -10.82
CA LEU A 107 8.03 4.08 -9.96
C LEU A 107 8.47 3.01 -8.96
N ALA A 108 7.98 3.09 -7.74
CA ALA A 108 8.17 2.07 -6.71
C ALA A 108 6.91 1.84 -5.89
N VAL A 109 6.76 0.63 -5.37
CA VAL A 109 5.80 0.32 -4.30
C VAL A 109 6.49 0.39 -2.96
N CYS A 110 5.84 0.96 -1.95
CA CYS A 110 6.30 1.01 -0.57
C CYS A 110 5.12 0.72 0.36
N SER A 111 4.93 -0.55 0.72
CA SER A 111 3.77 -1.01 1.47
C SER A 111 4.14 -1.71 2.77
N ASN A 112 3.25 -1.64 3.76
CA ASN A 112 3.29 -2.44 5.00
C ASN A 112 2.79 -3.88 4.81
N ALA A 113 2.33 -4.23 3.61
CA ALA A 113 1.83 -5.55 3.29
C ALA A 113 2.94 -6.61 3.33
N SER A 114 2.60 -7.83 3.78
CA SER A 114 3.51 -8.98 3.72
C SER A 114 3.92 -9.28 2.28
N PRO A 115 5.19 -9.70 2.04
CA PRO A 115 5.61 -10.18 0.72
C PRO A 115 4.73 -11.30 0.17
N ARG A 116 4.23 -12.19 1.03
CA ARG A 116 3.32 -13.32 0.68
C ARG A 116 1.97 -12.87 0.10
N TYR A 117 1.60 -11.63 0.35
CA TYR A 117 0.39 -11.00 -0.16
C TYR A 117 0.70 -10.04 -1.32
N LEU A 118 1.65 -9.14 -1.13
CA LEU A 118 1.90 -8.04 -2.05
C LEU A 118 2.32 -8.52 -3.44
N TYR A 119 3.30 -9.43 -3.52
CA TYR A 119 3.78 -9.90 -4.83
C TYR A 119 2.71 -10.64 -5.65
N PRO A 120 1.98 -11.62 -5.11
CA PRO A 120 0.89 -12.27 -5.85
C PRO A 120 -0.22 -11.30 -6.29
N MET A 121 -0.50 -10.28 -5.49
CA MET A 121 -1.48 -9.26 -5.84
C MET A 121 -1.01 -8.36 -7.00
N LEU A 122 0.23 -7.90 -6.96
CA LEU A 122 0.81 -7.10 -8.04
C LEU A 122 0.83 -7.88 -9.35
N ASP A 123 1.18 -9.17 -9.32
CA ASP A 123 1.18 -10.04 -10.50
C ASP A 123 -0.24 -10.24 -11.04
N ALA A 124 -1.22 -10.54 -10.19
CA ALA A 124 -2.62 -10.73 -10.59
C ALA A 124 -3.26 -9.46 -11.15
N LEU A 125 -2.84 -8.30 -10.69
CA LEU A 125 -3.25 -6.99 -11.20
C LEU A 125 -2.46 -6.56 -12.45
N GLU A 126 -1.44 -7.34 -12.86
CA GLU A 126 -0.51 -7.03 -13.96
C GLU A 126 0.24 -5.70 -13.75
N LEU A 127 0.62 -5.41 -12.50
CA LEU A 127 1.27 -4.16 -12.13
C LEU A 127 2.78 -4.29 -11.91
N THR A 128 3.30 -5.48 -11.66
CA THR A 128 4.72 -5.72 -11.30
C THR A 128 5.70 -5.04 -12.26
N GLY A 129 5.43 -5.12 -13.56
CA GLY A 129 6.32 -4.58 -14.61
C GLY A 129 6.44 -3.05 -14.68
N TYR A 130 5.60 -2.31 -13.96
CA TYR A 130 5.71 -0.84 -13.90
C TYR A 130 6.73 -0.34 -12.88
N PHE A 131 7.09 -1.18 -11.89
CA PHE A 131 7.90 -0.74 -10.75
C PHE A 131 9.35 -1.14 -10.89
N ALA A 132 10.25 -0.17 -10.72
CA ALA A 132 11.69 -0.39 -10.65
C ALA A 132 12.08 -1.03 -9.30
N GLU A 133 11.35 -0.74 -8.23
CA GLU A 133 11.55 -1.30 -6.89
C GLU A 133 10.18 -1.62 -6.25
N ILE A 134 10.14 -2.73 -5.49
CA ILE A 134 8.98 -3.11 -4.70
C ILE A 134 9.46 -3.37 -3.28
N TRP A 135 8.97 -2.56 -2.34
CA TRP A 135 9.22 -2.71 -0.92
C TRP A 135 7.95 -3.23 -0.23
N ALA A 136 8.02 -4.46 0.24
CA ALA A 136 7.06 -5.05 1.16
C ALA A 136 7.51 -4.83 2.61
N HIS A 137 6.66 -5.17 3.57
CA HIS A 137 6.99 -5.06 5.00
C HIS A 137 8.28 -5.81 5.37
N HIS A 138 9.15 -5.12 6.10
CA HIS A 138 10.32 -5.69 6.76
C HIS A 138 10.28 -5.35 8.25
N GLU A 139 10.47 -6.37 9.10
CA GLU A 139 10.48 -6.18 10.54
C GLU A 139 11.56 -5.18 10.97
N GLY A 140 11.21 -4.28 11.87
CA GLY A 140 12.12 -3.26 12.40
C GLY A 140 12.38 -2.06 11.48
N ILE A 141 11.79 -2.01 10.27
CA ILE A 141 11.92 -0.88 9.34
C ILE A 141 10.59 -0.14 9.25
N THR A 142 10.60 1.14 9.56
CA THR A 142 9.43 2.02 9.40
C THR A 142 9.18 2.36 7.93
N LYS A 143 7.96 2.77 7.59
CA LYS A 143 7.65 3.22 6.21
C LYS A 143 8.50 4.46 5.81
N ALA A 144 8.81 5.36 6.73
CA ALA A 144 9.68 6.51 6.46
C ALA A 144 11.12 6.10 6.11
N GLU A 145 11.67 5.10 6.83
CA GLU A 145 12.98 4.53 6.50
C GLU A 145 12.95 3.80 5.15
N ALA A 146 11.88 3.05 4.86
CA ALA A 146 11.69 2.39 3.58
C ALA A 146 11.66 3.39 2.41
N ILE A 147 10.95 4.52 2.56
CA ILE A 147 10.96 5.62 1.58
C ILE A 147 12.38 6.13 1.35
N SER A 148 13.15 6.33 2.43
CA SER A 148 14.53 6.81 2.35
C SER A 148 15.47 5.83 1.65
N VAL A 149 15.30 4.53 1.92
CA VAL A 149 16.06 3.45 1.25
C VAL A 149 15.75 3.40 -0.24
N LEU A 150 14.46 3.44 -0.61
CA LEU A 150 14.02 3.46 -2.02
C LEU A 150 14.57 4.69 -2.76
N ALA A 151 14.53 5.87 -2.10
CA ALA A 151 15.09 7.10 -2.65
C ALA A 151 16.57 6.97 -2.98
N ALA A 152 17.34 6.35 -2.08
CA ALA A 152 18.77 6.11 -2.29
C ALA A 152 19.02 5.09 -3.42
N ARG A 153 18.30 3.97 -3.46
CA ARG A 153 18.43 2.94 -4.50
C ARG A 153 18.15 3.49 -5.90
N LEU A 154 17.14 4.33 -6.02
CA LEU A 154 16.74 4.94 -7.29
C LEU A 154 17.52 6.22 -7.64
N ALA A 155 18.46 6.66 -6.78
CA ALA A 155 19.14 7.94 -6.92
C ALA A 155 18.17 9.11 -7.19
N ALA A 156 17.00 9.05 -6.53
CA ALA A 156 15.91 9.99 -6.78
C ALA A 156 16.19 11.35 -6.13
N CYS A 157 15.92 12.44 -6.86
CA CYS A 157 16.11 13.81 -6.35
C CYS A 157 14.80 14.53 -6.06
N ARG A 158 13.72 14.15 -6.73
CA ARG A 158 12.36 14.63 -6.47
C ARG A 158 11.46 13.42 -6.30
N ILE A 159 10.79 13.35 -5.17
CA ILE A 159 9.98 12.20 -4.81
C ILE A 159 8.59 12.69 -4.43
N VAL A 160 7.58 12.03 -4.99
CA VAL A 160 6.20 12.13 -4.55
C VAL A 160 5.79 10.76 -4.00
N PHE A 161 5.34 10.73 -2.75
CA PHE A 161 4.70 9.56 -2.18
C PHE A 161 3.18 9.65 -2.40
N VAL A 162 2.52 8.53 -2.61
CA VAL A 162 1.05 8.44 -2.75
C VAL A 162 0.55 7.39 -1.78
N GLY A 163 -0.39 7.76 -0.91
CA GLY A 163 -0.98 6.85 0.05
C GLY A 163 -2.36 7.33 0.51
N ASP A 164 -3.11 6.47 1.18
CA ASP A 164 -4.50 6.74 1.59
C ASP A 164 -4.67 6.94 3.09
N ARG A 165 -3.61 6.67 3.90
CA ARG A 165 -3.65 6.69 5.34
C ARG A 165 -2.87 7.86 5.94
N LEU A 166 -3.24 8.22 7.19
CA LEU A 166 -2.50 9.23 7.96
C LEU A 166 -1.05 8.81 8.22
N GLU A 167 -0.81 7.50 8.36
CA GLU A 167 0.54 6.94 8.49
C GLU A 167 1.38 7.20 7.24
N ASP A 168 0.79 7.18 6.06
CA ASP A 168 1.47 7.49 4.78
C ASP A 168 1.88 8.96 4.72
N VAL A 169 0.97 9.85 5.08
CA VAL A 169 1.25 11.28 5.17
C VAL A 169 2.38 11.55 6.17
N SER A 170 2.30 10.93 7.35
CA SER A 170 3.31 11.05 8.40
C SER A 170 4.67 10.51 7.94
N ALA A 171 4.70 9.31 7.32
CA ALA A 171 5.93 8.71 6.82
C ALA A 171 6.60 9.55 5.73
N ALA A 172 5.81 10.06 4.77
CA ALA A 172 6.30 10.96 3.73
C ALA A 172 6.89 12.25 4.31
N ARG A 173 6.21 12.86 5.30
CA ARG A 173 6.72 14.05 6.03
C ARG A 173 8.02 13.77 6.75
N GLN A 174 8.13 12.63 7.46
CA GLN A 174 9.37 12.24 8.15
C GLN A 174 10.52 11.99 7.16
N ALA A 175 10.22 11.41 6.00
CA ALA A 175 11.21 11.22 4.94
C ALA A 175 11.52 12.50 4.14
N GLY A 176 10.84 13.62 4.40
CA GLY A 176 11.06 14.88 3.71
C GLY A 176 10.64 14.89 2.24
N VAL A 177 9.64 14.07 1.87
CA VAL A 177 9.12 13.98 0.50
C VAL A 177 7.73 14.57 0.40
N LYS A 178 7.31 14.98 -0.81
CA LYS A 178 5.95 15.45 -1.09
C LYS A 178 4.97 14.28 -1.06
N VAL A 179 3.71 14.54 -0.66
CA VAL A 179 2.70 13.50 -0.54
C VAL A 179 1.38 13.87 -1.22
N VAL A 180 0.86 12.94 -2.01
CA VAL A 180 -0.52 12.95 -2.52
C VAL A 180 -1.33 12.00 -1.65
N GLY A 181 -2.36 12.53 -1.00
CA GLY A 181 -3.35 11.74 -0.26
C GLY A 181 -4.40 11.16 -1.21
N MET A 182 -4.50 9.83 -1.27
CA MET A 182 -5.62 9.18 -1.96
C MET A 182 -6.81 9.15 -1.00
N ARG A 183 -7.82 9.98 -1.24
CA ARG A 183 -8.94 10.15 -0.33
C ARG A 183 -9.95 9.01 -0.47
N ASN A 184 -10.09 8.24 0.58
CA ASN A 184 -11.15 7.24 0.71
C ASN A 184 -12.45 7.92 1.16
N ALA A 185 -13.59 7.60 0.52
CA ALA A 185 -14.88 8.15 0.87
C ALA A 185 -15.33 7.80 2.30
N ALA A 186 -14.90 6.64 2.83
CA ALA A 186 -15.22 6.21 4.19
C ALA A 186 -14.37 6.93 5.26
N TYR A 187 -13.14 7.32 4.92
CA TYR A 187 -12.18 7.95 5.85
C TYR A 187 -11.49 9.16 5.22
N PRO A 188 -12.24 10.23 4.90
CA PRO A 188 -11.70 11.37 4.16
C PRO A 188 -10.62 12.16 4.92
N TRP A 189 -10.55 12.04 6.23
CA TRP A 189 -9.57 12.71 7.11
C TRP A 189 -8.21 12.01 7.14
N GLU A 190 -8.10 10.76 6.71
CA GLU A 190 -6.84 10.00 6.75
C GLU A 190 -5.73 10.62 5.90
N THR A 191 -6.07 11.52 4.99
CA THR A 191 -5.12 12.23 4.15
C THR A 191 -4.90 13.69 4.56
N ASP A 192 -5.34 14.10 5.73
CA ASP A 192 -5.13 15.46 6.21
C ASP A 192 -3.63 15.76 6.37
N GLY A 193 -3.23 16.94 5.89
CA GLY A 193 -1.81 17.34 5.84
C GLY A 193 -1.05 16.88 4.59
N ALA A 194 -1.69 16.20 3.62
CA ALA A 194 -1.09 15.93 2.32
C ALA A 194 -0.86 17.23 1.50
N ASP A 195 0.15 17.24 0.62
CA ASP A 195 0.43 18.40 -0.26
C ASP A 195 -0.64 18.54 -1.36
N ALA A 196 -1.26 17.44 -1.76
CA ALA A 196 -2.38 17.40 -2.68
C ALA A 196 -3.27 16.19 -2.34
N VAL A 197 -4.51 16.22 -2.80
CA VAL A 197 -5.48 15.14 -2.58
C VAL A 197 -6.06 14.71 -3.92
N ALA A 198 -6.25 13.40 -4.08
CA ALA A 198 -6.91 12.78 -5.22
C ALA A 198 -7.99 11.80 -4.75
N THR A 199 -8.96 11.53 -5.61
CA THR A 199 -10.06 10.58 -5.33
C THR A 199 -10.13 9.44 -6.34
N ASP A 200 -9.28 9.48 -7.37
CA ASP A 200 -9.22 8.50 -8.45
C ASP A 200 -7.84 8.54 -9.14
N PRO A 201 -7.52 7.56 -10.00
CA PRO A 201 -6.23 7.49 -10.69
C PRO A 201 -5.92 8.70 -11.58
N ALA A 202 -6.92 9.31 -12.21
CA ALA A 202 -6.71 10.50 -13.04
C ALA A 202 -6.34 11.72 -12.20
N GLY A 203 -6.99 11.88 -11.05
CA GLY A 203 -6.66 12.89 -10.05
C GLY A 203 -5.28 12.69 -9.47
N MET A 204 -4.87 11.43 -9.16
CA MET A 204 -3.52 11.09 -8.72
C MET A 204 -2.48 11.51 -9.75
N LEU A 205 -2.67 11.14 -11.02
CA LEU A 205 -1.76 11.52 -12.11
C LEU A 205 -1.56 13.04 -12.19
N LYS A 206 -2.66 13.80 -12.14
CA LYS A 206 -2.64 15.27 -12.18
C LYS A 206 -1.89 15.85 -10.98
N ALA A 207 -2.17 15.36 -9.76
CA ALA A 207 -1.54 15.83 -8.53
C ALA A 207 -0.05 15.52 -8.50
N ILE A 208 0.34 14.29 -8.88
CA ILE A 208 1.75 13.87 -8.95
C ILE A 208 2.53 14.78 -9.90
N ARG A 209 2.04 15.00 -11.12
CA ARG A 209 2.71 15.87 -12.10
C ARG A 209 2.88 17.30 -11.60
N ALA A 210 1.85 17.84 -10.94
CA ALA A 210 1.93 19.17 -10.34
C ALA A 210 3.04 19.25 -9.27
N LEU A 211 3.16 18.26 -8.39
CA LEU A 211 4.19 18.24 -7.35
C LEU A 211 5.60 17.97 -7.88
N LEU A 212 5.75 17.15 -8.93
CA LEU A 212 7.05 16.89 -9.57
C LEU A 212 7.60 18.13 -10.30
N THR A 213 6.74 19.05 -10.76
CA THR A 213 7.14 20.26 -11.48
C THR A 213 7.41 21.46 -10.57
N GLN A 214 6.97 21.43 -9.31
CA GLN A 214 7.25 22.53 -8.35
C GLN A 214 8.76 22.64 -8.08
N ALA A 215 9.28 23.87 -8.12
CA ALA A 215 10.66 24.12 -7.72
C ALA A 215 10.87 23.70 -6.24
N LYS A 216 12.06 23.20 -5.90
CA LYS A 216 12.46 23.07 -4.49
C LYS A 216 12.55 24.49 -3.93
N GLU A 217 11.69 24.83 -2.98
CA GLU A 217 11.86 26.01 -2.15
C GLU A 217 13.09 25.89 -1.24
#